data_b55c09d8404ee1f5c6c630f17f16c64b
#
_entry.id   b55c09d8404ee1f5c6c630f17f16c64b
#
_cell.length_a   1.000
_cell.length_b   1.000
_cell.length_c   1.000
_cell.angle_alpha   90.00
_cell.angle_beta   90.00
_cell.angle_gamma   90.00
#
_symmetry.space_group_name_H-M   'P 1'
#
loop_
_entity.id
_entity.type
_entity.pdbx_description
1 polymer ?
#
loop_
_entity_poly.entity_id
_entity_poly.type
_entity_poly.pdbx_seq_one_letter_code
_entity_poly.pdbx_strand_id
1 'polypeptide(L)'
;MTAPRTSSSRKVFGRLSLPERTFVADALRTETVGGVLLLAAAIAALIWANVPALHDSYKDVSHFHFGPDALGLNLSVAHWAADGLLAVFFFVAGIELKRELVAGDLKDFRAAVLPVVAALCGMAAPALVYTLTSATGGGSLAGWAVPTATDIAFALAVLAVIGTSLPSALRAFLLTLAVVDDLCAILIIAVFFTDRLDFAALGGAVAGLAVFWLLLRKGVRGWYVYLPLALVVWGLMYNSGVHATIAGVAMGLMLRCHRHEGEERSPGERVEHRVRPLSAGLAVPLFALFSAGVSVSGSALGEVFTQPETLGVVLGLVVGKTLGIFGGTWLTARFTRASLSDDLAWADVFAVATLAGIGFTVSLLIGELAFEGDAAMTDEVKAAVLTGSLVAALLAAVLLKIRNAKYRRLSEAEERDDDHDGVPDIYEEDDPAYHLRMAGIHERKAAEHRRLAELKAAQRHGLAEVPGGAGEDTDGPA
;
A
#
# COMPACT_ATOMS: atom_id res chain seq x y z
N MET A 1 -41.99 -4.04 -37.24
CA MET A 1 -40.74 -3.37 -36.90
C MET A 1 -40.45 -3.68 -35.43
N THR A 2 -39.77 -4.77 -35.18
CA THR A 2 -39.33 -5.19 -33.85
C THR A 2 -37.89 -4.75 -33.69
N ALA A 3 -37.63 -3.89 -32.69
CA ALA A 3 -36.28 -3.43 -32.35
C ALA A 3 -35.43 -4.62 -31.89
N PRO A 4 -34.14 -4.68 -32.29
CA PRO A 4 -33.25 -5.73 -31.83
C PRO A 4 -32.97 -5.55 -30.33
N ARG A 5 -33.19 -6.61 -29.57
CA ARG A 5 -32.72 -6.72 -28.17
C ARG A 5 -31.19 -6.70 -28.21
N THR A 6 -30.60 -5.60 -27.75
CA THR A 6 -29.18 -5.56 -27.44
C THR A 6 -28.93 -6.54 -26.30
N SER A 7 -28.25 -7.64 -26.61
CA SER A 7 -27.67 -8.52 -25.61
C SER A 7 -26.66 -7.69 -24.79
N SER A 8 -26.87 -7.58 -23.47
CA SER A 8 -25.87 -7.02 -22.60
C SER A 8 -24.67 -7.98 -22.59
N SER A 9 -23.67 -7.69 -23.40
CA SER A 9 -22.37 -8.34 -23.30
C SER A 9 -21.87 -8.13 -21.88
N ARG A 10 -21.68 -9.21 -21.13
CA ARG A 10 -21.00 -9.20 -19.83
C ARG A 10 -19.60 -8.63 -20.09
N LYS A 11 -19.41 -7.37 -19.75
CA LYS A 11 -18.08 -6.76 -19.69
C LYS A 11 -17.34 -7.43 -18.56
N VAL A 12 -16.47 -8.36 -18.85
CA VAL A 12 -15.67 -9.10 -17.85
C VAL A 12 -14.59 -8.21 -17.24
N PHE A 13 -14.17 -7.12 -17.91
CA PHE A 13 -13.28 -6.09 -17.38
C PHE A 13 -13.67 -4.71 -17.91
N GLY A 14 -14.00 -3.79 -16.97
CA GLY A 14 -14.09 -2.37 -17.28
C GLY A 14 -12.72 -1.83 -17.67
N ARG A 15 -12.45 -1.60 -18.94
CA ARG A 15 -11.22 -0.92 -19.37
C ARG A 15 -11.26 0.52 -18.86
N LEU A 16 -10.30 0.88 -18.01
CA LEU A 16 -10.06 2.28 -17.65
C LEU A 16 -9.77 3.10 -18.91
N SER A 17 -10.32 4.31 -18.99
CA SER A 17 -9.98 5.25 -20.07
C SER A 17 -8.47 5.53 -20.08
N LEU A 18 -7.90 5.87 -21.25
CA LEU A 18 -6.47 6.19 -21.40
C LEU A 18 -5.96 7.22 -20.37
N PRO A 19 -6.71 8.31 -20.03
CA PRO A 19 -6.31 9.25 -18.97
C PRO A 19 -6.28 8.63 -17.57
N GLU A 20 -7.16 7.68 -17.28
CA GLU A 20 -7.17 6.97 -15.99
C GLU A 20 -6.02 5.97 -15.89
N ARG A 21 -5.64 5.32 -17.00
CA ARG A 21 -4.45 4.45 -17.06
C ARG A 21 -3.16 5.21 -16.80
N THR A 22 -2.98 6.39 -17.39
CA THR A 22 -1.79 7.22 -17.17
C THR A 22 -1.75 7.77 -15.75
N PHE A 23 -2.88 8.23 -15.20
CA PHE A 23 -2.98 8.70 -13.83
C PHE A 23 -2.64 7.60 -12.81
N VAL A 24 -3.22 6.40 -12.98
CA VAL A 24 -2.94 5.23 -12.13
C VAL A 24 -1.47 4.78 -12.28
N ALA A 25 -0.91 4.81 -13.50
CA ALA A 25 0.49 4.46 -13.72
C ALA A 25 1.46 5.45 -13.07
N ASP A 26 1.17 6.74 -13.10
CA ASP A 26 2.02 7.78 -12.48
C ASP A 26 1.90 7.76 -10.94
N ALA A 27 0.70 7.53 -10.41
CA ALA A 27 0.48 7.32 -8.98
C ALA A 27 1.21 6.07 -8.47
N LEU A 28 1.14 4.96 -9.21
CA LEU A 28 1.84 3.72 -8.88
C LEU A 28 3.35 3.85 -8.94
N ARG A 29 3.89 4.62 -9.89
CA ARG A 29 5.34 4.85 -9.96
C ARG A 29 5.86 5.60 -8.75
N THR A 30 5.15 6.61 -8.26
CA THR A 30 5.55 7.35 -7.05
C THR A 30 5.40 6.52 -5.79
N GLU A 31 4.36 5.73 -5.64
CA GLU A 31 4.13 4.84 -4.50
C GLU A 31 5.10 3.66 -4.49
N THR A 32 5.38 3.07 -5.65
CA THR A 32 6.37 1.98 -5.77
C THR A 32 7.77 2.46 -5.41
N VAL A 33 8.17 3.64 -5.88
CA VAL A 33 9.48 4.22 -5.54
C VAL A 33 9.57 4.52 -4.05
N GLY A 34 8.53 5.11 -3.45
CA GLY A 34 8.47 5.36 -2.00
C GLY A 34 8.59 4.07 -1.18
N GLY A 35 7.86 3.02 -1.55
CA GLY A 35 7.94 1.72 -0.86
C GLY A 35 9.28 1.01 -1.04
N VAL A 36 9.93 1.11 -2.20
CA VAL A 36 11.29 0.58 -2.40
C VAL A 36 12.30 1.34 -1.56
N LEU A 37 12.20 2.67 -1.48
CA LEU A 37 13.07 3.49 -0.63
C LEU A 37 12.87 3.17 0.84
N LEU A 38 11.61 2.99 1.27
CA LEU A 38 11.27 2.57 2.62
C LEU A 38 11.92 1.23 2.98
N LEU A 39 11.77 0.22 2.12
CA LEU A 39 12.38 -1.10 2.32
C LEU A 39 13.90 -1.02 2.33
N ALA A 40 14.51 -0.25 1.41
CA ALA A 40 15.95 -0.05 1.37
C ALA A 40 16.47 0.63 2.64
N ALA A 41 15.75 1.63 3.17
CA ALA A 41 16.07 2.29 4.42
C ALA A 41 15.99 1.34 5.62
N ALA A 42 14.95 0.49 5.68
CA ALA A 42 14.81 -0.52 6.73
C ALA A 42 15.94 -1.57 6.69
N ILE A 43 16.29 -2.06 5.50
CA ILE A 43 17.43 -2.97 5.33
C ILE A 43 18.73 -2.29 5.74
N ALA A 44 18.94 -1.03 5.34
CA ALA A 44 20.11 -0.26 5.73
C ALA A 44 20.18 -0.06 7.24
N ALA A 45 19.04 0.21 7.92
CA ALA A 45 18.94 0.29 9.37
C ALA A 45 19.37 -1.01 10.06
N LEU A 46 18.81 -2.15 9.59
CA LEU A 46 19.16 -3.47 10.12
C LEU A 46 20.64 -3.79 9.92
N ILE A 47 21.21 -3.50 8.75
CA ILE A 47 22.63 -3.70 8.51
C ILE A 47 23.47 -2.79 9.43
N TRP A 48 23.13 -1.51 9.51
CA TRP A 48 23.85 -0.52 10.31
C TRP A 48 23.84 -0.85 11.79
N ALA A 49 22.67 -1.25 12.32
CA ALA A 49 22.51 -1.61 13.74
C ALA A 49 23.15 -2.96 14.12
N ASN A 50 23.33 -3.91 13.17
CA ASN A 50 23.79 -5.27 13.46
C ASN A 50 25.23 -5.56 13.04
N VAL A 51 25.88 -4.70 12.25
CA VAL A 51 27.30 -4.84 11.94
C VAL A 51 28.13 -4.33 13.16
N PRO A 52 28.96 -5.18 13.80
CA PRO A 52 29.65 -4.81 15.04
C PRO A 52 30.47 -3.52 14.93
N ALA A 53 31.11 -3.27 13.79
CA ALA A 53 31.90 -2.06 13.54
C ALA A 53 31.07 -0.78 13.38
N LEU A 54 29.76 -0.89 13.13
CA LEU A 54 28.87 0.23 12.85
C LEU A 54 27.80 0.44 13.93
N HIS A 55 27.61 -0.54 14.82
CA HIS A 55 26.57 -0.55 15.84
C HIS A 55 26.59 0.69 16.74
N ASP A 56 27.74 1.04 17.27
CA ASP A 56 27.89 2.21 18.14
C ASP A 56 27.58 3.51 17.38
N SER A 57 28.03 3.62 16.12
CA SER A 57 27.73 4.78 15.29
C SER A 57 26.25 4.94 14.99
N TYR A 58 25.49 3.84 14.84
CA TYR A 58 24.03 3.90 14.67
C TYR A 58 23.36 4.48 15.92
N LYS A 59 23.76 3.98 17.11
CA LYS A 59 23.24 4.48 18.38
C LYS A 59 23.59 5.94 18.63
N ASP A 60 24.85 6.32 18.39
CA ASP A 60 25.32 7.70 18.57
C ASP A 60 24.53 8.67 17.71
N VAL A 61 24.32 8.35 16.42
CA VAL A 61 23.54 9.19 15.52
C VAL A 61 22.06 9.20 15.89
N SER A 62 21.47 8.04 16.21
CA SER A 62 20.05 7.93 16.57
C SER A 62 19.70 8.72 17.84
N HIS A 63 20.59 8.69 18.84
CA HIS A 63 20.42 9.39 20.12
C HIS A 63 21.03 10.80 20.15
N PHE A 64 21.62 11.28 19.05
CA PHE A 64 22.12 12.65 19.00
C PHE A 64 20.97 13.64 19.13
N HIS A 65 21.02 14.49 20.17
CA HIS A 65 19.99 15.47 20.48
C HIS A 65 20.32 16.81 19.83
N PHE A 66 19.32 17.42 19.23
CA PHE A 66 19.42 18.78 18.70
C PHE A 66 18.05 19.47 18.71
N GLY A 67 18.09 20.79 18.78
CA GLY A 67 16.88 21.62 18.76
C GLY A 67 16.89 22.68 19.87
N PRO A 68 15.91 23.58 19.88
CA PRO A 68 15.82 24.67 20.86
C PRO A 68 15.28 24.17 22.21
N ASP A 69 16.13 24.09 23.22
CA ASP A 69 15.76 23.71 24.61
C ASP A 69 14.64 24.60 25.18
N ALA A 70 14.68 25.89 24.86
CA ALA A 70 13.68 26.86 25.35
C ALA A 70 12.23 26.57 24.89
N LEU A 71 12.08 25.76 23.83
CA LEU A 71 10.77 25.36 23.30
C LEU A 71 10.43 23.90 23.67
N GLY A 72 11.24 23.21 24.46
CA GLY A 72 11.09 21.80 24.76
C GLY A 72 11.33 20.88 23.55
N LEU A 73 12.01 21.36 22.51
CA LEU A 73 12.22 20.66 21.25
C LEU A 73 13.66 20.14 21.09
N ASN A 74 14.39 19.91 22.19
CA ASN A 74 15.69 19.25 22.14
C ASN A 74 15.49 17.73 22.04
N LEU A 75 15.26 17.24 20.82
CA LEU A 75 14.87 15.87 20.53
C LEU A 75 16.03 15.10 19.91
N SER A 76 16.07 13.79 20.11
CA SER A 76 16.99 12.95 19.39
C SER A 76 16.63 12.87 17.89
N VAL A 77 17.59 12.48 17.06
CA VAL A 77 17.37 12.27 15.61
C VAL A 77 16.22 11.27 15.38
N ALA A 78 16.16 10.20 16.19
CA ALA A 78 15.07 9.23 16.10
C ALA A 78 13.72 9.86 16.44
N HIS A 79 13.61 10.69 17.49
CA HIS A 79 12.37 11.40 17.81
C HIS A 79 11.99 12.44 16.75
N TRP A 80 12.96 13.17 16.17
CA TRP A 80 12.68 14.04 15.03
C TRP A 80 12.12 13.29 13.82
N ALA A 81 12.60 12.05 13.59
CA ALA A 81 12.08 11.20 12.54
C ALA A 81 10.65 10.72 12.85
N ALA A 82 10.40 10.27 14.11
CA ALA A 82 9.10 9.75 14.53
C ALA A 82 8.01 10.83 14.66
N ASP A 83 8.34 12.01 15.19
CA ASP A 83 7.35 13.06 15.48
C ASP A 83 7.34 14.16 14.44
N GLY A 84 8.51 14.59 13.97
CA GLY A 84 8.64 15.67 13.01
C GLY A 84 8.40 15.23 11.57
N LEU A 85 9.15 14.23 11.10
CA LEU A 85 9.04 13.80 9.72
C LEU A 85 7.75 13.03 9.46
N LEU A 86 7.30 12.15 10.39
CA LEU A 86 6.01 11.49 10.23
C LEU A 86 4.83 12.46 10.27
N ALA A 87 4.94 13.64 10.92
CA ALA A 87 3.89 14.65 10.82
C ALA A 87 3.66 15.10 9.36
N VAL A 88 4.70 15.12 8.51
CA VAL A 88 4.58 15.41 7.07
C VAL A 88 3.86 14.26 6.34
N PHE A 89 4.16 13.01 6.69
CA PHE A 89 3.42 11.85 6.16
C PHE A 89 1.95 11.92 6.56
N PHE A 90 1.66 12.12 7.82
CA PHE A 90 0.28 12.23 8.31
C PHE A 90 -0.47 13.47 7.79
N PHE A 91 0.23 14.55 7.44
CA PHE A 91 -0.37 15.66 6.74
C PHE A 91 -0.87 15.25 5.34
N VAL A 92 -0.09 14.48 4.59
CA VAL A 92 -0.50 13.93 3.29
C VAL A 92 -1.65 12.95 3.48
N ALA A 93 -1.57 12.03 4.46
CA ALA A 93 -2.65 11.10 4.79
C ALA A 93 -3.96 11.83 5.16
N GLY A 94 -3.88 12.96 5.88
CA GLY A 94 -5.04 13.81 6.18
C GLY A 94 -5.69 14.42 4.93
N ILE A 95 -4.89 14.81 3.93
CA ILE A 95 -5.42 15.31 2.64
C ILE A 95 -6.08 14.16 1.87
N GLU A 96 -5.45 12.99 1.82
CA GLU A 96 -5.99 11.79 1.16
C GLU A 96 -7.32 11.37 1.78
N LEU A 97 -7.37 11.28 3.11
CA LEU A 97 -8.60 11.01 3.85
C LEU A 97 -9.70 12.04 3.51
N LYS A 98 -9.36 13.33 3.50
CA LYS A 98 -10.32 14.38 3.11
C LYS A 98 -10.82 14.20 1.69
N ARG A 99 -9.94 13.81 0.77
CA ARG A 99 -10.30 13.55 -0.63
C ARG A 99 -11.24 12.36 -0.73
N GLU A 100 -10.94 11.25 -0.05
CA GLU A 100 -11.78 10.06 -0.04
C GLU A 100 -13.19 10.34 0.54
N LEU A 101 -13.28 11.13 1.61
CA LEU A 101 -14.56 11.51 2.21
C LEU A 101 -15.41 12.45 1.33
N VAL A 102 -14.78 13.29 0.49
CA VAL A 102 -15.48 14.33 -0.28
C VAL A 102 -15.70 13.94 -1.75
N ALA A 103 -14.74 13.22 -2.36
CA ALA A 103 -14.71 12.94 -3.78
C ALA A 103 -14.41 11.46 -4.13
N GLY A 104 -14.00 10.64 -3.16
CA GLY A 104 -13.68 9.23 -3.33
C GLY A 104 -14.82 8.28 -2.98
N ASP A 105 -14.48 7.00 -2.83
CA ASP A 105 -15.43 5.90 -2.55
C ASP A 105 -16.14 6.03 -1.21
N LEU A 106 -15.51 6.68 -0.22
CA LEU A 106 -16.13 6.95 1.09
C LEU A 106 -17.29 7.95 1.05
N LYS A 107 -17.48 8.67 -0.07
CA LYS A 107 -18.60 9.59 -0.25
C LYS A 107 -19.94 8.87 -0.39
N ASP A 108 -19.95 7.70 -1.06
CA ASP A 108 -21.14 6.87 -1.16
C ASP A 108 -21.16 5.88 0.01
N PHE A 109 -22.05 6.11 0.96
CA PHE A 109 -22.20 5.27 2.15
C PHE A 109 -22.39 3.78 1.81
N ARG A 110 -23.05 3.46 0.70
CA ARG A 110 -23.29 2.06 0.30
C ARG A 110 -22.02 1.37 -0.18
N ALA A 111 -21.19 2.08 -0.94
CA ALA A 111 -19.90 1.58 -1.40
C ALA A 111 -18.89 1.52 -0.24
N ALA A 112 -18.94 2.50 0.67
CA ALA A 112 -18.03 2.64 1.81
C ALA A 112 -18.24 1.58 2.91
N VAL A 113 -19.46 1.05 3.09
CA VAL A 113 -19.78 0.12 4.19
C VAL A 113 -18.84 -1.09 4.19
N LEU A 114 -18.59 -1.68 3.02
CA LEU A 114 -17.78 -2.90 2.91
C LEU A 114 -16.34 -2.67 3.37
N PRO A 115 -15.57 -1.71 2.80
CA PRO A 115 -14.20 -1.46 3.23
C PRO A 115 -14.10 -0.89 4.66
N VAL A 116 -15.08 -0.09 5.12
CA VAL A 116 -15.10 0.44 6.48
C VAL A 116 -15.27 -0.67 7.51
N VAL A 117 -16.23 -1.56 7.32
CA VAL A 117 -16.42 -2.70 8.25
C VAL A 117 -15.23 -3.65 8.17
N ALA A 118 -14.67 -3.88 6.98
CA ALA A 118 -13.46 -4.68 6.80
C ALA A 118 -12.27 -4.08 7.58
N ALA A 119 -12.07 -2.75 7.54
CA ALA A 119 -11.04 -2.07 8.31
C ALA A 119 -11.25 -2.20 9.81
N LEU A 120 -12.47 -1.91 10.30
CA LEU A 120 -12.80 -2.03 11.73
C LEU A 120 -12.61 -3.46 12.25
N CYS A 121 -13.04 -4.47 11.50
CA CYS A 121 -12.78 -5.88 11.84
C CYS A 121 -11.29 -6.22 11.73
N GLY A 122 -10.60 -5.64 10.73
CA GLY A 122 -9.17 -5.77 10.51
C GLY A 122 -8.32 -5.13 11.61
N MET A 123 -8.87 -4.25 12.41
CA MET A 123 -8.26 -3.69 13.63
C MET A 123 -8.67 -4.44 14.90
N ALA A 124 -9.95 -4.76 15.03
CA ALA A 124 -10.47 -5.44 16.21
C ALA A 124 -9.91 -6.86 16.38
N ALA A 125 -9.79 -7.61 15.27
CA ALA A 125 -9.32 -8.99 15.33
C ALA A 125 -7.84 -9.10 15.76
N PRO A 126 -6.85 -8.34 15.19
CA PRO A 126 -5.48 -8.38 15.68
C PRO A 126 -5.33 -7.84 17.11
N ALA A 127 -6.10 -6.81 17.51
CA ALA A 127 -6.15 -6.34 18.89
C ALA A 127 -6.60 -7.45 19.84
N LEU A 128 -7.64 -8.20 19.46
CA LEU A 128 -8.13 -9.35 20.22
C LEU A 128 -7.10 -10.47 20.28
N VAL A 129 -6.46 -10.81 19.16
CA VAL A 129 -5.41 -11.85 19.12
C VAL A 129 -4.25 -11.46 20.04
N TYR A 130 -3.77 -10.23 19.97
CA TYR A 130 -2.73 -9.73 20.87
C TYR A 130 -3.16 -9.83 22.35
N THR A 131 -4.35 -9.31 22.67
CA THR A 131 -4.86 -9.28 24.04
C THR A 131 -5.01 -10.69 24.61
N LEU A 132 -5.53 -11.64 23.82
CA LEU A 132 -5.67 -13.03 24.23
C LEU A 132 -4.30 -13.69 24.46
N THR A 133 -3.35 -13.49 23.53
CA THR A 133 -2.00 -14.06 23.64
C THR A 133 -1.28 -13.52 24.86
N SER A 134 -1.28 -12.20 25.06
CA SER A 134 -0.63 -11.56 26.21
C SER A 134 -1.31 -11.90 27.53
N ALA A 135 -2.63 -11.90 27.60
CA ALA A 135 -3.36 -12.22 28.83
C ALA A 135 -3.17 -13.69 29.26
N THR A 136 -3.12 -14.63 28.30
CA THR A 136 -2.90 -16.05 28.63
C THR A 136 -1.45 -16.37 28.94
N GLY A 137 -0.51 -15.62 28.36
CA GLY A 137 0.93 -15.76 28.62
C GLY A 137 1.46 -14.96 29.82
N GLY A 138 0.64 -14.12 30.45
CA GLY A 138 1.04 -13.25 31.58
C GLY A 138 1.81 -12.01 31.14
N GLY A 139 1.70 -11.62 29.87
CA GLY A 139 2.36 -10.46 29.28
C GLY A 139 1.58 -9.14 29.47
N SER A 140 2.20 -8.04 29.02
CA SER A 140 1.61 -6.70 29.07
C SER A 140 0.50 -6.53 28.01
N LEU A 141 -0.57 -5.87 28.39
CA LEU A 141 -1.66 -5.52 27.47
C LEU A 141 -1.43 -4.17 26.77
N ALA A 142 -0.39 -3.42 27.11
CA ALA A 142 -0.14 -2.08 26.57
C ALA A 142 -0.02 -2.07 25.03
N GLY A 143 0.59 -3.12 24.46
CA GLY A 143 0.81 -3.24 23.01
C GLY A 143 -0.36 -3.68 22.17
N TRP A 144 -1.61 -3.68 22.67
CA TRP A 144 -2.79 -4.19 21.96
C TRP A 144 -3.03 -3.53 20.59
N ALA A 145 -2.65 -2.26 20.47
CA ALA A 145 -2.82 -1.49 19.25
C ALA A 145 -1.69 -1.69 18.22
N VAL A 146 -0.54 -2.25 18.61
CA VAL A 146 0.61 -2.45 17.71
C VAL A 146 0.25 -3.20 16.43
N PRO A 147 -0.44 -4.37 16.47
CA PRO A 147 -0.76 -5.12 15.27
C PRO A 147 -2.00 -4.60 14.51
N THR A 148 -2.60 -3.48 14.94
CA THR A 148 -3.84 -2.98 14.31
C THR A 148 -3.59 -2.15 13.06
N ALA A 149 -2.44 -1.52 12.88
CA ALA A 149 -2.14 -0.64 11.77
C ALA A 149 -1.66 -1.38 10.51
N THR A 150 -1.86 -0.77 9.34
CA THR A 150 -1.34 -1.22 8.04
C THR A 150 -0.38 -0.20 7.45
N ASP A 151 0.75 -0.63 6.93
CA ASP A 151 1.63 0.22 6.13
C ASP A 151 1.18 0.24 4.67
N ILE A 152 0.43 1.28 4.29
CA ILE A 152 -0.09 1.46 2.93
C ILE A 152 1.04 1.55 1.92
N ALA A 153 2.10 2.30 2.21
CA ALA A 153 3.20 2.54 1.27
C ALA A 153 3.90 1.24 0.90
N PHE A 154 4.17 0.40 1.90
CA PHE A 154 4.78 -0.91 1.69
C PHE A 154 3.81 -1.88 1.00
N ALA A 155 2.55 -1.94 1.44
CA ALA A 155 1.53 -2.81 0.85
C ALA A 155 1.29 -2.49 -0.64
N LEU A 156 1.15 -1.21 -1.00
CA LEU A 156 0.98 -0.78 -2.39
C LEU A 156 2.24 -1.04 -3.23
N ALA A 157 3.45 -0.92 -2.66
CA ALA A 157 4.68 -1.27 -3.37
C ALA A 157 4.73 -2.77 -3.71
N VAL A 158 4.41 -3.64 -2.77
CA VAL A 158 4.32 -5.10 -3.00
C VAL A 158 3.27 -5.41 -4.06
N LEU A 159 2.08 -4.81 -3.94
CA LEU A 159 1.00 -4.98 -4.91
C LEU A 159 1.38 -4.48 -6.31
N ALA A 160 2.08 -3.35 -6.42
CA ALA A 160 2.50 -2.79 -7.70
C ALA A 160 3.57 -3.65 -8.40
N VAL A 161 4.49 -4.23 -7.65
CA VAL A 161 5.54 -5.11 -8.20
C VAL A 161 4.97 -6.45 -8.66
N ILE A 162 4.04 -7.04 -7.90
CA ILE A 162 3.54 -8.40 -8.15
C ILE A 162 2.25 -8.38 -8.97
N GLY A 163 1.40 -7.39 -8.75
CA GLY A 163 0.01 -7.34 -9.22
C GLY A 163 -0.18 -6.64 -10.57
N THR A 164 0.67 -6.89 -11.56
CA THR A 164 0.64 -6.19 -12.87
C THR A 164 -0.66 -6.43 -13.67
N SER A 165 -1.27 -7.59 -13.52
CA SER A 165 -2.51 -7.99 -14.23
C SER A 165 -3.74 -8.05 -13.30
N LEU A 166 -3.60 -7.64 -12.04
CA LEU A 166 -4.72 -7.66 -11.09
C LEU A 166 -5.74 -6.55 -11.40
N PRO A 167 -7.03 -6.77 -11.12
CA PRO A 167 -8.08 -5.77 -11.32
C PRO A 167 -7.82 -4.47 -10.54
N SER A 168 -8.15 -3.33 -11.14
CA SER A 168 -8.05 -2.02 -10.47
C SER A 168 -8.93 -1.91 -9.23
N ALA A 169 -10.07 -2.61 -9.21
CA ALA A 169 -10.96 -2.69 -8.06
C ALA A 169 -10.28 -3.26 -6.80
N LEU A 170 -9.28 -4.14 -6.96
CA LEU A 170 -8.51 -4.67 -5.83
C LEU A 170 -7.63 -3.61 -5.17
N ARG A 171 -7.04 -2.75 -5.99
CA ARG A 171 -6.22 -1.61 -5.52
C ARG A 171 -7.09 -0.56 -4.84
N ALA A 172 -8.25 -0.25 -5.42
CA ALA A 172 -9.21 0.67 -4.83
C ALA A 172 -9.69 0.15 -3.48
N PHE A 173 -10.03 -1.14 -3.38
CA PHE A 173 -10.43 -1.77 -2.12
C PHE A 173 -9.33 -1.67 -1.04
N LEU A 174 -8.07 -1.99 -1.39
CA LEU A 174 -6.93 -1.85 -0.46
C LEU A 174 -6.73 -0.39 -0.04
N LEU A 175 -6.78 0.55 -0.97
CA LEU A 175 -6.58 1.97 -0.69
C LEU A 175 -7.66 2.51 0.26
N THR A 176 -8.93 2.23 -0.01
CA THR A 176 -10.04 2.67 0.84
C THR A 176 -9.98 2.04 2.23
N LEU A 177 -9.68 0.73 2.31
CA LEU A 177 -9.48 0.02 3.58
C LEU A 177 -8.35 0.66 4.39
N ALA A 178 -7.22 0.92 3.77
CA ALA A 178 -6.04 1.44 4.42
C ALA A 178 -6.22 2.90 4.88
N VAL A 179 -6.92 3.74 4.11
CA VAL A 179 -7.26 5.11 4.54
C VAL A 179 -8.14 5.12 5.79
N VAL A 180 -9.08 4.17 5.91
CA VAL A 180 -9.92 4.02 7.12
C VAL A 180 -9.09 3.49 8.29
N ASP A 181 -8.21 2.52 8.03
CA ASP A 181 -7.29 1.94 9.01
C ASP A 181 -6.38 3.02 9.61
N ASP A 182 -5.77 3.86 8.77
CA ASP A 182 -4.92 4.98 9.19
C ASP A 182 -5.69 6.00 10.04
N LEU A 183 -6.91 6.37 9.64
CA LEU A 183 -7.75 7.26 10.42
C LEU A 183 -7.99 6.70 11.83
N CYS A 184 -8.36 5.43 11.91
CA CYS A 184 -8.61 4.79 13.19
C CYS A 184 -7.33 4.64 14.03
N ALA A 185 -6.20 4.31 13.39
CA ALA A 185 -4.89 4.24 14.07
C ALA A 185 -4.50 5.60 14.68
N ILE A 186 -4.70 6.69 13.94
CA ILE A 186 -4.47 8.05 14.43
C ILE A 186 -5.38 8.39 15.62
N LEU A 187 -6.66 7.99 15.56
CA LEU A 187 -7.60 8.19 16.68
C LEU A 187 -7.21 7.36 17.90
N ILE A 188 -6.74 6.13 17.70
CA ILE A 188 -6.23 5.29 18.79
C ILE A 188 -5.01 5.94 19.43
N ILE A 189 -4.04 6.40 18.63
CA ILE A 189 -2.85 7.11 19.15
C ILE A 189 -3.30 8.33 19.95
N ALA A 190 -4.20 9.14 19.43
CA ALA A 190 -4.67 10.35 20.08
C ALA A 190 -5.37 10.13 21.42
N VAL A 191 -6.12 9.02 21.55
CA VAL A 191 -6.96 8.77 22.73
C VAL A 191 -6.26 7.90 23.77
N PHE A 192 -5.50 6.91 23.34
CA PHE A 192 -4.95 5.88 24.23
C PHE A 192 -3.48 6.08 24.58
N PHE A 193 -2.72 6.84 23.77
CA PHE A 193 -1.29 7.07 23.94
C PHE A 193 -0.98 8.55 24.26
N THR A 194 -1.85 9.18 25.03
CA THR A 194 -1.67 10.54 25.55
C THR A 194 -1.50 10.44 27.07
N ASP A 195 -0.29 10.70 27.58
CA ASP A 195 0.04 10.48 29.00
C ASP A 195 -0.36 11.66 29.90
N ARG A 196 0.04 12.87 29.54
CA ARG A 196 -0.22 14.09 30.33
C ARG A 196 -0.64 15.22 29.43
N LEU A 197 -1.82 15.79 29.69
CA LEU A 197 -2.34 16.92 28.93
C LEU A 197 -1.91 18.25 29.55
N ASP A 198 -1.14 19.04 28.83
CA ASP A 198 -1.00 20.47 29.07
C ASP A 198 -2.09 21.23 28.30
N PHE A 199 -3.13 21.64 29.01
CA PHE A 199 -4.27 22.35 28.43
C PHE A 199 -3.88 23.71 27.86
N ALA A 200 -2.80 24.37 28.32
CA ALA A 200 -2.34 25.65 27.80
C ALA A 200 -1.70 25.46 26.43
N ALA A 201 -0.81 24.48 26.29
CA ALA A 201 -0.19 24.13 25.01
C ALA A 201 -1.23 23.58 24.02
N LEU A 202 -2.14 22.72 24.48
CA LEU A 202 -3.24 22.20 23.65
C LEU A 202 -4.17 23.33 23.17
N GLY A 203 -4.54 24.24 24.06
CA GLY A 203 -5.35 25.44 23.68
C GLY A 203 -4.62 26.31 22.66
N GLY A 204 -3.31 26.49 22.80
CA GLY A 204 -2.47 27.16 21.80
C GLY A 204 -2.44 26.45 20.46
N ALA A 205 -2.30 25.12 20.45
CA ALA A 205 -2.33 24.30 19.23
C ALA A 205 -3.68 24.41 18.50
N VAL A 206 -4.80 24.29 19.24
CA VAL A 206 -6.16 24.45 18.71
C VAL A 206 -6.38 25.88 18.16
N ALA A 207 -5.91 26.92 18.86
CA ALA A 207 -5.97 28.29 18.36
C ALA A 207 -5.14 28.45 17.08
N GLY A 208 -3.95 27.86 17.01
CA GLY A 208 -3.11 27.83 15.82
C GLY A 208 -3.80 27.11 14.64
N LEU A 209 -4.46 25.98 14.88
CA LEU A 209 -5.28 25.29 13.88
C LEU A 209 -6.45 26.16 13.41
N ALA A 210 -7.11 26.89 14.32
CA ALA A 210 -8.19 27.81 13.96
C ALA A 210 -7.68 28.97 13.08
N VAL A 211 -6.47 29.50 13.39
CA VAL A 211 -5.81 30.51 12.55
C VAL A 211 -5.46 29.91 11.17
N PHE A 212 -4.92 28.70 11.13
CA PHE A 212 -4.62 27.99 9.88
C PHE A 212 -5.87 27.86 8.99
N TRP A 213 -6.97 27.38 9.57
CA TRP A 213 -8.24 27.27 8.88
C TRP A 213 -8.78 28.63 8.39
N LEU A 214 -8.67 29.67 9.23
CA LEU A 214 -9.14 31.02 8.90
C LEU A 214 -8.35 31.62 7.71
N LEU A 215 -7.04 31.41 7.69
CA LEU A 215 -6.16 31.83 6.59
C LEU A 215 -6.52 31.11 5.28
N LEU A 216 -6.79 29.80 5.34
CA LEU A 216 -7.27 29.02 4.20
C LEU A 216 -8.60 29.55 3.68
N ARG A 217 -9.54 29.87 4.60
CA ARG A 217 -10.86 30.39 4.25
C ARG A 217 -10.79 31.80 3.65
N LYS A 218 -9.85 32.63 4.10
CA LYS A 218 -9.58 33.98 3.53
C LYS A 218 -8.80 33.90 2.21
N GLY A 219 -8.40 32.74 1.76
CA GLY A 219 -7.66 32.56 0.51
C GLY A 219 -6.23 33.11 0.54
N VAL A 220 -5.63 33.27 1.73
CA VAL A 220 -4.23 33.68 1.86
C VAL A 220 -3.36 32.64 1.14
N ARG A 221 -2.44 33.12 0.29
CA ARG A 221 -1.55 32.27 -0.50
C ARG A 221 -0.11 32.51 -0.06
N GLY A 222 0.69 31.43 0.04
CA GLY A 222 2.12 31.51 0.30
C GLY A 222 2.57 30.48 1.35
N TRP A 223 3.50 29.61 0.95
CA TRP A 223 4.09 28.59 1.83
C TRP A 223 4.81 29.22 3.05
N TYR A 224 5.35 30.44 2.89
CA TYR A 224 6.05 31.21 3.93
C TYR A 224 5.15 31.62 5.11
N VAL A 225 3.83 31.56 4.97
CA VAL A 225 2.86 31.79 6.05
C VAL A 225 2.48 30.48 6.72
N TYR A 226 2.17 29.46 5.91
CA TYR A 226 1.67 28.17 6.40
C TYR A 226 2.74 27.31 7.05
N LEU A 227 3.99 27.32 6.54
CA LEU A 227 5.06 26.50 7.09
C LEU A 227 5.45 26.93 8.52
N PRO A 228 5.72 28.22 8.82
CA PRO A 228 5.99 28.63 10.20
C PRO A 228 4.81 28.37 11.13
N LEU A 229 3.57 28.62 10.67
CA LEU A 229 2.38 28.34 11.46
C LEU A 229 2.25 26.83 11.76
N ALA A 230 2.50 25.96 10.76
CA ALA A 230 2.48 24.53 10.93
C ALA A 230 3.52 24.06 11.95
N LEU A 231 4.74 24.59 11.91
CA LEU A 231 5.78 24.28 12.90
C LEU A 231 5.39 24.73 14.32
N VAL A 232 4.76 25.89 14.47
CA VAL A 232 4.26 26.36 15.77
C VAL A 232 3.14 25.46 16.28
N VAL A 233 2.17 25.11 15.43
CA VAL A 233 1.06 24.21 15.80
C VAL A 233 1.60 22.83 16.17
N TRP A 234 2.55 22.29 15.40
CA TRP A 234 3.21 21.02 15.68
C TRP A 234 3.96 21.04 17.01
N GLY A 235 4.76 22.07 17.26
CA GLY A 235 5.52 22.20 18.52
C GLY A 235 4.62 22.39 19.75
N LEU A 236 3.51 23.13 19.62
CA LEU A 236 2.50 23.27 20.68
C LEU A 236 1.76 21.94 20.92
N MET A 237 1.44 21.19 19.87
CA MET A 237 0.82 19.87 19.98
C MET A 237 1.78 18.90 20.68
N TYR A 238 3.05 18.88 20.31
CA TYR A 238 4.09 18.09 20.97
C TYR A 238 4.16 18.40 22.48
N ASN A 239 4.27 19.69 22.85
CA ASN A 239 4.33 20.11 24.25
C ASN A 239 3.00 19.90 25.01
N SER A 240 1.89 19.66 24.32
CA SER A 240 0.60 19.40 24.98
C SER A 240 0.48 17.98 25.53
N GLY A 241 1.41 17.08 25.19
CA GLY A 241 1.32 15.66 25.51
C GLY A 241 0.47 14.87 24.54
N VAL A 242 -0.22 15.53 23.59
CA VAL A 242 -0.89 14.87 22.48
C VAL A 242 0.15 14.61 21.38
N HIS A 243 0.09 13.44 20.75
CA HIS A 243 1.07 13.07 19.74
C HIS A 243 1.15 14.11 18.61
N ALA A 244 2.35 14.61 18.32
CA ALA A 244 2.57 15.76 17.41
C ALA A 244 2.11 15.50 15.96
N THR A 245 2.08 14.23 15.52
CA THR A 245 1.60 13.80 14.19
C THR A 245 0.14 14.16 13.93
N ILE A 246 -0.69 14.29 15.00
CA ILE A 246 -2.10 14.68 14.93
C ILE A 246 -2.25 16.09 14.36
N ALA A 247 -1.30 16.99 14.65
CA ALA A 247 -1.29 18.32 14.04
C ALA A 247 -1.20 18.23 12.51
N GLY A 248 -0.36 17.34 12.00
CA GLY A 248 -0.25 17.07 10.55
C GLY A 248 -1.59 16.67 9.95
N VAL A 249 -2.22 15.64 10.50
CA VAL A 249 -3.54 15.16 10.04
C VAL A 249 -4.59 16.26 10.07
N ALA A 250 -4.70 16.98 11.20
CA ALA A 250 -5.68 18.05 11.36
C ALA A 250 -5.51 19.14 10.29
N MET A 251 -4.27 19.58 10.03
CA MET A 251 -3.99 20.55 8.97
C MET A 251 -4.31 19.99 7.58
N GLY A 252 -4.02 18.72 7.31
CA GLY A 252 -4.36 18.04 6.05
C GLY A 252 -5.88 18.01 5.81
N LEU A 253 -6.65 17.62 6.83
CA LEU A 253 -8.13 17.61 6.79
C LEU A 253 -8.76 18.97 6.56
N MET A 254 -8.08 20.07 6.91
CA MET A 254 -8.58 21.43 6.71
C MET A 254 -8.48 21.92 5.26
N LEU A 255 -7.64 21.29 4.43
CA LEU A 255 -7.49 21.66 3.03
C LEU A 255 -8.74 21.34 2.22
N ARG A 256 -9.07 22.21 1.26
CA ARG A 256 -10.20 22.00 0.36
C ARG A 256 -9.80 21.00 -0.73
N CYS A 257 -10.48 19.86 -0.79
CA CYS A 257 -10.31 18.81 -1.80
C CYS A 257 -11.42 18.81 -2.88
N HIS A 258 -12.41 19.70 -2.75
CA HIS A 258 -13.43 19.89 -3.79
C HIS A 258 -12.92 20.85 -4.87
N ARG A 259 -13.11 20.47 -6.15
CA ARG A 259 -12.77 21.32 -7.31
C ARG A 259 -13.89 22.29 -7.59
N HIS A 260 -13.55 23.53 -7.92
CA HIS A 260 -14.49 24.50 -8.47
C HIS A 260 -14.44 24.46 -10.00
N GLU A 261 -15.49 25.00 -10.63
CA GLU A 261 -15.55 25.14 -12.09
C GLU A 261 -14.33 25.93 -12.59
N GLY A 262 -13.60 25.36 -13.56
CA GLY A 262 -12.37 25.94 -14.11
C GLY A 262 -11.07 25.59 -13.35
N GLU A 263 -11.10 24.82 -12.25
CA GLU A 263 -9.90 24.33 -11.58
C GLU A 263 -9.52 22.93 -12.10
N GLU A 264 -8.30 22.76 -12.61
CA GLU A 264 -7.77 21.44 -12.98
C GLU A 264 -7.54 20.57 -11.74
N ARG A 265 -7.07 21.17 -10.63
CA ARG A 265 -6.80 20.51 -9.35
C ARG A 265 -7.27 21.36 -8.19
N SER A 266 -7.85 20.71 -7.18
CA SER A 266 -8.20 21.36 -5.93
C SER A 266 -6.95 21.87 -5.17
N PRO A 267 -7.06 22.80 -4.23
CA PRO A 267 -5.94 23.23 -3.40
C PRO A 267 -5.28 22.08 -2.64
N GLY A 268 -6.07 21.13 -2.10
CA GLY A 268 -5.56 19.94 -1.43
C GLY A 268 -4.72 19.07 -2.36
N GLU A 269 -5.23 18.74 -3.56
CA GLU A 269 -4.50 17.96 -4.57
C GLU A 269 -3.19 18.63 -5.01
N ARG A 270 -3.17 19.98 -5.11
CA ARG A 270 -1.95 20.72 -5.45
C ARG A 270 -0.89 20.66 -4.35
N VAL A 271 -1.30 20.74 -3.09
CA VAL A 271 -0.40 20.65 -1.94
C VAL A 271 0.10 19.23 -1.79
N GLU A 272 -0.79 18.24 -1.86
CA GLU A 272 -0.48 16.82 -1.84
C GLU A 272 0.58 16.47 -2.89
N HIS A 273 0.37 16.85 -4.14
CA HIS A 273 1.30 16.57 -5.23
C HIS A 273 2.70 17.15 -5.01
N ARG A 274 2.83 18.27 -4.27
CA ARG A 274 4.13 18.88 -3.93
C ARG A 274 4.79 18.26 -2.71
N VAL A 275 4.00 17.85 -1.71
CA VAL A 275 4.49 17.34 -0.43
C VAL A 275 4.69 15.82 -0.46
N ARG A 276 3.91 15.09 -1.26
CA ARG A 276 4.01 13.63 -1.40
C ARG A 276 5.43 13.13 -1.71
N PRO A 277 6.22 13.73 -2.62
CA PRO A 277 7.60 13.30 -2.85
C PRO A 277 8.50 13.48 -1.62
N LEU A 278 8.27 14.53 -0.81
CA LEU A 278 8.99 14.76 0.44
C LEU A 278 8.58 13.71 1.49
N SER A 279 7.30 13.41 1.60
CA SER A 279 6.77 12.40 2.51
C SER A 279 7.30 11.01 2.16
N ALA A 280 7.04 10.53 0.94
CA ALA A 280 7.39 9.17 0.51
C ALA A 280 8.88 8.98 0.21
N GLY A 281 9.58 10.03 -0.25
CA GLY A 281 11.00 9.95 -0.63
C GLY A 281 11.98 10.29 0.48
N LEU A 282 11.56 10.98 1.53
CA LEU A 282 12.46 11.40 2.62
C LEU A 282 11.90 11.06 4.00
N ALA A 283 10.68 11.52 4.34
CA ALA A 283 10.17 11.44 5.70
C ALA A 283 9.98 9.98 6.15
N VAL A 284 9.25 9.18 5.38
CA VAL A 284 8.98 7.77 5.69
C VAL A 284 10.24 6.90 5.64
N PRO A 285 11.15 7.02 4.64
CA PRO A 285 12.41 6.30 4.65
C PRO A 285 13.34 6.66 5.82
N LEU A 286 13.45 7.93 6.19
CA LEU A 286 14.27 8.32 7.35
C LEU A 286 13.66 7.81 8.67
N PHE A 287 12.33 7.87 8.81
CA PHE A 287 11.67 7.23 9.95
C PHE A 287 12.01 5.73 10.01
N ALA A 288 11.87 5.01 8.90
CA ALA A 288 12.22 3.59 8.85
C ALA A 288 13.70 3.33 9.19
N LEU A 289 14.61 4.22 8.74
CA LEU A 289 16.03 4.10 9.05
C LEU A 289 16.31 4.18 10.56
N PHE A 290 15.60 5.03 11.31
CA PHE A 290 15.84 5.22 12.74
C PHE A 290 14.94 4.37 13.64
N SER A 291 13.80 3.85 13.13
CA SER A 291 12.90 3.00 13.91
C SER A 291 13.12 1.50 13.68
N ALA A 292 13.63 1.08 12.51
CA ALA A 292 13.84 -0.33 12.19
C ALA A 292 15.21 -0.87 12.61
N GLY A 293 16.09 -0.06 13.18
CA GLY A 293 17.44 -0.47 13.58
C GLY A 293 17.47 -1.22 14.90
N VAL A 294 16.87 -2.41 14.91
CA VAL A 294 16.85 -3.30 16.09
C VAL A 294 17.93 -4.37 16.02
N SER A 295 18.35 -4.88 17.19
CA SER A 295 19.30 -5.97 17.27
C SER A 295 18.68 -7.29 16.80
N VAL A 296 19.21 -7.88 15.74
CA VAL A 296 18.79 -9.19 15.21
C VAL A 296 19.81 -10.25 15.66
N SER A 297 19.79 -10.60 16.94
CA SER A 297 20.55 -11.75 17.44
C SER A 297 19.71 -13.02 17.36
N GLY A 298 20.37 -14.20 17.34
CA GLY A 298 19.64 -15.47 17.36
C GLY A 298 18.78 -15.66 18.62
N SER A 299 19.20 -15.07 19.77
CA SER A 299 18.42 -15.02 21.00
C SER A 299 17.20 -14.08 20.84
N ALA A 300 17.38 -12.87 20.30
CA ALA A 300 16.29 -11.93 20.08
C ALA A 300 15.21 -12.49 19.14
N LEU A 301 15.60 -13.18 18.06
CA LEU A 301 14.64 -13.88 17.19
C LEU A 301 13.93 -15.03 17.92
N GLY A 302 14.61 -15.71 18.86
CA GLY A 302 13.98 -16.74 19.70
C GLY A 302 12.92 -16.13 20.62
N GLU A 303 13.21 -14.98 21.22
CA GLU A 303 12.33 -14.25 22.12
C GLU A 303 11.06 -13.76 21.42
N VAL A 304 11.13 -13.38 20.12
CA VAL A 304 9.95 -13.02 19.30
C VAL A 304 8.88 -14.12 19.30
N PHE A 305 9.27 -15.39 19.41
CA PHE A 305 8.32 -16.51 19.40
C PHE A 305 8.05 -17.11 20.76
N THR A 306 8.68 -16.63 21.82
CA THR A 306 8.53 -17.17 23.19
C THR A 306 7.83 -16.19 24.13
N GLN A 307 7.98 -14.89 23.92
CA GLN A 307 7.31 -13.88 24.75
C GLN A 307 5.86 -13.66 24.26
N PRO A 308 4.91 -13.49 25.19
CA PRO A 308 3.49 -13.33 24.85
C PRO A 308 3.22 -12.07 24.00
N GLU A 309 3.88 -10.95 24.31
CA GLU A 309 3.71 -9.67 23.63
C GLU A 309 4.17 -9.75 22.17
N THR A 310 5.37 -10.24 21.95
CA THR A 310 5.96 -10.34 20.62
C THR A 310 5.22 -11.36 19.75
N LEU A 311 4.88 -12.51 20.33
CA LEU A 311 4.04 -13.52 19.66
C LEU A 311 2.67 -12.95 19.33
N GLY A 312 2.06 -12.17 20.24
CA GLY A 312 0.79 -11.48 20.03
C GLY A 312 0.83 -10.50 18.87
N VAL A 313 1.94 -9.76 18.71
CA VAL A 313 2.16 -8.86 17.58
C VAL A 313 2.26 -9.64 16.25
N VAL A 314 3.10 -10.67 16.18
CA VAL A 314 3.28 -11.48 14.96
C VAL A 314 1.97 -12.15 14.55
N LEU A 315 1.29 -12.83 15.49
CA LEU A 315 0.01 -13.50 15.21
C LEU A 315 -1.08 -12.48 14.88
N GLY A 316 -1.10 -11.33 15.55
CA GLY A 316 -2.03 -10.24 15.27
C GLY A 316 -1.89 -9.72 13.84
N LEU A 317 -0.66 -9.43 13.39
CA LEU A 317 -0.39 -8.95 12.03
C LEU A 317 -0.71 -10.01 10.97
N VAL A 318 -0.23 -11.25 11.14
CA VAL A 318 -0.32 -12.27 10.10
C VAL A 318 -1.71 -12.92 10.09
N VAL A 319 -2.21 -13.36 11.24
CA VAL A 319 -3.47 -14.13 11.33
C VAL A 319 -4.63 -13.21 11.67
N GLY A 320 -4.49 -12.39 12.72
CA GLY A 320 -5.55 -11.52 13.20
C GLY A 320 -6.04 -10.56 12.13
N LYS A 321 -5.14 -9.87 11.44
CA LYS A 321 -5.48 -8.90 10.39
C LYS A 321 -6.09 -9.58 9.17
N THR A 322 -5.49 -10.68 8.72
CA THR A 322 -6.02 -11.47 7.59
C THR A 322 -7.45 -11.96 7.86
N LEU A 323 -7.67 -12.58 9.01
CA LEU A 323 -9.00 -13.10 9.38
C LEU A 323 -10.01 -11.99 9.66
N GLY A 324 -9.55 -10.88 10.27
CA GLY A 324 -10.38 -9.73 10.56
C GLY A 324 -10.92 -9.06 9.30
N ILE A 325 -10.04 -8.71 8.37
CA ILE A 325 -10.41 -8.08 7.10
C ILE A 325 -11.26 -9.02 6.25
N PHE A 326 -10.79 -10.25 6.04
CA PHE A 326 -11.52 -11.23 5.23
C PHE A 326 -12.88 -11.58 5.84
N GLY A 327 -12.90 -11.88 7.14
CA GLY A 327 -14.13 -12.20 7.88
C GLY A 327 -15.10 -11.02 7.93
N GLY A 328 -14.61 -9.81 8.19
CA GLY A 328 -15.41 -8.59 8.18
C GLY A 328 -16.03 -8.31 6.80
N THR A 329 -15.24 -8.46 5.74
CA THR A 329 -15.73 -8.33 4.35
C THR A 329 -16.81 -9.39 4.06
N TRP A 330 -16.56 -10.66 4.43
CA TRP A 330 -17.50 -11.75 4.20
C TRP A 330 -18.80 -11.57 4.99
N LEU A 331 -18.72 -11.21 6.26
CA LEU A 331 -19.89 -10.94 7.10
C LEU A 331 -20.72 -9.78 6.52
N THR A 332 -20.07 -8.70 6.13
CA THR A 332 -20.74 -7.54 5.54
C THR A 332 -21.45 -7.91 4.24
N ALA A 333 -20.78 -8.59 3.34
CA ALA A 333 -21.38 -9.03 2.07
C ALA A 333 -22.52 -10.05 2.29
N ARG A 334 -22.45 -10.87 3.34
CA ARG A 334 -23.46 -11.91 3.63
C ARG A 334 -24.72 -11.37 4.31
N PHE A 335 -24.56 -10.37 5.18
CA PHE A 335 -25.66 -9.89 6.05
C PHE A 335 -26.15 -8.49 5.69
N THR A 336 -25.52 -7.79 4.74
CA THR A 336 -25.95 -6.49 4.26
C THR A 336 -26.26 -6.54 2.76
N ARG A 337 -26.65 -5.40 2.20
CA ARG A 337 -26.82 -5.22 0.75
C ARG A 337 -25.55 -4.77 0.04
N ALA A 338 -24.43 -4.66 0.77
CA ALA A 338 -23.14 -4.37 0.17
C ALA A 338 -22.64 -5.61 -0.57
N SER A 339 -22.25 -5.44 -1.81
CA SER A 339 -21.68 -6.51 -2.64
C SER A 339 -20.21 -6.21 -2.93
N LEU A 340 -19.44 -7.27 -3.02
CA LEU A 340 -18.10 -7.19 -3.60
C LEU A 340 -18.23 -6.78 -5.06
N SER A 341 -17.28 -6.01 -5.60
CA SER A 341 -17.22 -5.72 -7.03
C SER A 341 -17.24 -7.03 -7.84
N ASP A 342 -17.99 -7.07 -8.94
CA ASP A 342 -18.13 -8.26 -9.79
C ASP A 342 -16.75 -8.71 -10.37
N ASP A 343 -15.77 -7.82 -10.40
CA ASP A 343 -14.40 -8.08 -10.86
C ASP A 343 -13.52 -8.78 -9.81
N LEU A 344 -13.98 -8.90 -8.55
CA LEU A 344 -13.19 -9.44 -7.46
C LEU A 344 -13.68 -10.82 -7.01
N ALA A 345 -12.74 -11.75 -6.91
CA ALA A 345 -12.98 -13.04 -6.27
C ALA A 345 -12.62 -13.00 -4.78
N TRP A 346 -13.25 -13.84 -3.97
CA TRP A 346 -12.93 -13.97 -2.54
C TRP A 346 -11.46 -14.29 -2.25
N ALA A 347 -10.80 -15.02 -3.17
CA ALA A 347 -9.37 -15.28 -3.07
C ALA A 347 -8.51 -14.03 -3.23
N ASP A 348 -9.01 -13.01 -3.96
CA ASP A 348 -8.32 -11.70 -4.09
C ASP A 348 -8.44 -10.91 -2.81
N VAL A 349 -9.62 -10.91 -2.19
CA VAL A 349 -9.87 -10.30 -0.88
C VAL A 349 -8.97 -10.94 0.18
N PHE A 350 -8.83 -12.27 0.18
CA PHE A 350 -7.96 -12.98 1.11
C PHE A 350 -6.49 -12.60 0.92
N ALA A 351 -6.03 -12.50 -0.35
CA ALA A 351 -4.66 -12.07 -0.64
C ALA A 351 -4.37 -10.63 -0.20
N VAL A 352 -5.33 -9.70 -0.40
CA VAL A 352 -5.22 -8.31 0.06
C VAL A 352 -5.34 -8.21 1.58
N ALA A 353 -6.20 -9.01 2.22
CA ALA A 353 -6.29 -9.08 3.67
C ALA A 353 -4.96 -9.52 4.30
N THR A 354 -4.27 -10.48 3.68
CA THR A 354 -2.92 -10.91 4.10
C THR A 354 -1.88 -9.80 3.85
N LEU A 355 -1.98 -9.09 2.74
CA LEU A 355 -1.11 -7.96 2.41
C LEU A 355 -1.26 -6.82 3.42
N ALA A 356 -2.48 -6.53 3.88
CA ALA A 356 -2.76 -5.55 4.92
C ALA A 356 -2.14 -5.92 6.29
N GLY A 357 -1.71 -7.16 6.49
CA GLY A 357 -0.90 -7.58 7.65
C GLY A 357 0.50 -6.97 7.71
N ILE A 358 0.95 -6.24 6.70
CA ILE A 358 2.18 -5.45 6.74
C ILE A 358 1.89 -4.19 7.58
N GLY A 359 2.29 -4.20 8.86
CA GLY A 359 2.05 -3.07 9.77
C GLY A 359 3.18 -2.03 9.79
N PHE A 360 4.37 -2.45 9.51
CA PHE A 360 5.68 -1.80 9.51
C PHE A 360 5.71 -0.39 10.16
N THR A 361 5.61 0.72 9.38
CA THR A 361 5.85 2.09 9.88
C THR A 361 4.93 2.49 11.03
N VAL A 362 3.63 2.35 10.88
CA VAL A 362 2.65 2.77 11.90
C VAL A 362 2.68 1.82 13.11
N SER A 363 2.88 0.52 12.89
CA SER A 363 3.04 -0.44 13.98
C SER A 363 4.33 -0.22 14.77
N LEU A 364 5.45 0.19 14.12
CA LEU A 364 6.68 0.57 14.81
C LEU A 364 6.45 1.81 15.69
N LEU A 365 5.76 2.83 15.17
CA LEU A 365 5.41 4.03 15.93
C LEU A 365 4.54 3.68 17.15
N ILE A 366 3.49 2.89 16.97
CA ILE A 366 2.61 2.47 18.07
C ILE A 366 3.39 1.63 19.09
N GLY A 367 4.33 0.79 18.63
CA GLY A 367 5.21 0.00 19.51
C GLY A 367 6.10 0.86 20.39
N GLU A 368 6.69 1.92 19.83
CA GLU A 368 7.47 2.91 20.61
C GLU A 368 6.62 3.60 21.67
N LEU A 369 5.39 3.97 21.34
CA LEU A 369 4.47 4.63 22.26
C LEU A 369 3.94 3.68 23.34
N ALA A 370 3.62 2.45 22.97
CA ALA A 370 3.02 1.48 23.88
C ALA A 370 3.98 1.04 24.98
N PHE A 371 5.28 1.09 24.72
CA PHE A 371 6.34 0.66 25.64
C PHE A 371 7.35 1.77 25.93
N GLU A 372 6.89 3.03 25.90
CA GLU A 372 7.69 4.18 26.26
C GLU A 372 8.24 4.00 27.71
N GLY A 373 9.57 4.12 27.85
CA GLY A 373 10.26 3.90 29.13
C GLY A 373 10.80 2.49 29.34
N ASP A 374 10.43 1.49 28.51
CA ASP A 374 11.02 0.14 28.49
C ASP A 374 11.72 -0.12 27.16
N ALA A 375 12.99 0.26 27.09
CA ALA A 375 13.78 0.12 25.86
C ALA A 375 13.94 -1.33 25.39
N ALA A 376 14.00 -2.29 26.33
CA ALA A 376 14.15 -3.71 25.99
C ALA A 376 12.88 -4.24 25.30
N MET A 377 11.72 -4.00 25.90
CA MET A 377 10.43 -4.40 25.34
C MET A 377 10.14 -3.66 24.02
N THR A 378 10.50 -2.39 23.90
CA THR A 378 10.38 -1.62 22.66
C THR A 378 11.18 -2.27 21.53
N ASP A 379 12.42 -2.67 21.75
CA ASP A 379 13.26 -3.32 20.73
C ASP A 379 12.70 -4.70 20.34
N GLU A 380 12.22 -5.48 21.30
CA GLU A 380 11.59 -6.79 21.06
C GLU A 380 10.31 -6.67 20.25
N VAL A 381 9.44 -5.72 20.58
CA VAL A 381 8.20 -5.43 19.84
C VAL A 381 8.50 -4.92 18.43
N LYS A 382 9.50 -4.07 18.25
CA LYS A 382 9.98 -3.66 16.91
C LYS A 382 10.44 -4.87 16.09
N ALA A 383 11.22 -5.78 16.68
CA ALA A 383 11.63 -7.02 16.02
C ALA A 383 10.44 -7.91 15.64
N ALA A 384 9.41 -7.98 16.51
CA ALA A 384 8.17 -8.69 16.23
C ALA A 384 7.37 -8.06 15.08
N VAL A 385 7.27 -6.72 15.04
CA VAL A 385 6.61 -5.98 13.93
C VAL A 385 7.32 -6.24 12.61
N LEU A 386 8.67 -6.17 12.60
CA LEU A 386 9.46 -6.45 11.39
C LEU A 386 9.27 -7.89 10.91
N THR A 387 9.33 -8.86 11.84
CA THR A 387 9.12 -10.28 11.55
C THR A 387 7.72 -10.55 11.03
N GLY A 388 6.69 -10.06 11.72
CA GLY A 388 5.28 -10.20 11.32
C GLY A 388 5.00 -9.57 9.96
N SER A 389 5.51 -8.36 9.73
CA SER A 389 5.37 -7.66 8.44
C SER A 389 6.07 -8.40 7.31
N LEU A 390 7.25 -8.95 7.54
CA LEU A 390 7.97 -9.74 6.55
C LEU A 390 7.22 -11.05 6.21
N VAL A 391 6.72 -11.75 7.23
CA VAL A 391 5.93 -12.98 7.03
C VAL A 391 4.65 -12.66 6.26
N ALA A 392 3.92 -11.61 6.64
CA ALA A 392 2.72 -11.16 5.93
C ALA A 392 3.02 -10.80 4.46
N ALA A 393 4.12 -10.05 4.22
CA ALA A 393 4.56 -9.68 2.88
C ALA A 393 4.88 -10.89 2.01
N LEU A 394 5.61 -11.88 2.53
CA LEU A 394 5.97 -13.10 1.81
C LEU A 394 4.74 -13.95 1.49
N LEU A 395 3.84 -14.14 2.45
CA LEU A 395 2.59 -14.88 2.25
C LEU A 395 1.70 -14.18 1.21
N ALA A 396 1.52 -12.85 1.35
CA ALA A 396 0.77 -12.06 0.39
C ALA A 396 1.39 -12.10 -1.01
N ALA A 397 2.73 -12.03 -1.11
CA ALA A 397 3.46 -12.13 -2.38
C ALA A 397 3.16 -13.45 -3.10
N VAL A 398 3.16 -14.57 -2.39
CA VAL A 398 2.81 -15.89 -2.95
C VAL A 398 1.35 -15.91 -3.42
N LEU A 399 0.41 -15.46 -2.58
CA LEU A 399 -1.01 -15.42 -2.92
C LEU A 399 -1.27 -14.52 -4.13
N LEU A 400 -0.75 -13.30 -4.12
CA LEU A 400 -0.91 -12.33 -5.21
C LEU A 400 -0.27 -12.83 -6.51
N LYS A 401 0.89 -13.51 -6.45
CA LYS A 401 1.53 -14.09 -7.64
C LYS A 401 0.66 -15.17 -8.28
N ILE A 402 0.04 -16.03 -7.47
CA ILE A 402 -0.91 -17.05 -7.94
C ILE A 402 -2.12 -16.38 -8.61
N ARG A 403 -2.68 -15.35 -7.97
CA ARG A 403 -3.83 -14.59 -8.51
C ARG A 403 -3.46 -13.83 -9.78
N ASN A 404 -2.32 -13.15 -9.80
CA ASN A 404 -1.81 -12.42 -10.96
C ASN A 404 -1.60 -13.34 -12.17
N ALA A 405 -1.06 -14.55 -11.96
CA ALA A 405 -0.91 -15.55 -13.02
C ALA A 405 -2.27 -15.99 -13.60
N LYS A 406 -3.31 -16.11 -12.75
CA LYS A 406 -4.68 -16.42 -13.21
C LYS A 406 -5.25 -15.29 -14.06
N TYR A 407 -5.16 -14.04 -13.57
CA TYR A 407 -5.68 -12.88 -14.30
C TYR A 407 -4.94 -12.62 -15.60
N ARG A 408 -3.62 -12.83 -15.62
CA ARG A 408 -2.84 -12.74 -16.86
C ARG A 408 -3.34 -13.72 -17.91
N ARG A 409 -3.60 -14.98 -17.53
CA ARG A 409 -4.14 -15.99 -18.46
C ARG A 409 -5.54 -15.61 -18.97
N LEU A 410 -6.37 -15.00 -18.12
CA LEU A 410 -7.69 -14.51 -18.53
C LEU A 410 -7.55 -13.35 -19.51
N SER A 411 -6.67 -12.39 -19.24
CA SER A 411 -6.40 -11.26 -20.15
C SER A 411 -5.81 -11.73 -21.49
N GLU A 412 -4.87 -12.69 -21.46
CA GLU A 412 -4.31 -13.30 -22.67
C GLU A 412 -5.40 -14.03 -23.51
N ALA A 413 -6.38 -14.66 -22.82
CA ALA A 413 -7.49 -15.31 -23.51
C ALA A 413 -8.50 -14.30 -24.08
N GLU A 414 -8.73 -13.18 -23.39
CA GLU A 414 -9.61 -12.08 -23.85
C GLU A 414 -9.02 -11.24 -24.97
N GLU A 415 -7.68 -11.14 -25.05
CA GLU A 415 -6.95 -10.39 -26.09
C GLU A 415 -6.60 -11.27 -27.29
N ARG A 416 -7.00 -12.54 -27.27
CA ARG A 416 -6.70 -13.48 -28.33
C ARG A 416 -7.45 -13.10 -29.60
N ASP A 417 -6.71 -12.97 -30.69
CA ASP A 417 -7.19 -12.65 -32.04
C ASP A 417 -6.45 -13.61 -33.00
N ASP A 418 -7.05 -14.79 -33.23
CA ASP A 418 -6.42 -15.88 -33.97
C ASP A 418 -6.53 -15.64 -35.50
N ASP A 419 -7.47 -14.82 -35.98
CA ASP A 419 -7.65 -14.50 -37.40
C ASP A 419 -6.99 -13.17 -37.82
N HIS A 420 -6.44 -12.40 -36.83
CA HIS A 420 -5.69 -11.16 -37.05
C HIS A 420 -6.48 -10.06 -37.74
N ASP A 421 -7.78 -9.96 -37.48
CA ASP A 421 -8.61 -8.91 -38.01
C ASP A 421 -8.68 -7.66 -37.10
N GLY A 422 -8.08 -7.71 -35.93
CA GLY A 422 -8.01 -6.63 -34.95
C GLY A 422 -9.18 -6.59 -33.98
N VAL A 423 -10.05 -7.58 -34.01
CA VAL A 423 -11.16 -7.80 -33.08
C VAL A 423 -10.83 -9.07 -32.27
N PRO A 424 -10.77 -9.02 -30.92
CA PRO A 424 -10.54 -10.24 -30.16
C PRO A 424 -11.64 -11.30 -30.35
N ASP A 425 -11.24 -12.55 -30.49
CA ASP A 425 -12.10 -13.71 -30.73
C ASP A 425 -13.34 -13.79 -29.84
N ILE A 426 -13.21 -13.37 -28.56
CA ILE A 426 -14.29 -13.38 -27.56
C ILE A 426 -15.50 -12.50 -27.94
N TYR A 427 -15.31 -11.50 -28.84
CA TYR A 427 -16.39 -10.63 -29.29
C TYR A 427 -17.06 -11.16 -30.56
N GLU A 428 -16.47 -12.19 -31.17
CA GLU A 428 -16.92 -12.77 -32.42
C GLU A 428 -17.44 -14.22 -32.32
N GLU A 429 -17.43 -14.81 -31.11
CA GLU A 429 -17.88 -16.19 -30.86
C GLU A 429 -19.29 -16.47 -31.36
N ASP A 430 -20.14 -15.47 -31.45
CA ASP A 430 -21.51 -15.59 -31.95
C ASP A 430 -21.64 -15.28 -33.47
N ASP A 431 -20.54 -14.88 -34.16
CA ASP A 431 -20.57 -14.54 -35.59
C ASP A 431 -20.26 -15.76 -36.48
N PRO A 432 -21.21 -16.20 -37.32
CA PRO A 432 -20.97 -17.28 -38.28
C PRO A 432 -19.79 -17.02 -39.22
N ALA A 433 -19.52 -15.75 -39.57
CA ALA A 433 -18.41 -15.38 -40.44
C ALA A 433 -17.06 -15.62 -39.79
N TYR A 434 -16.93 -15.37 -38.46
CA TYR A 434 -15.76 -15.71 -37.67
C TYR A 434 -15.45 -17.21 -37.72
N HIS A 435 -16.46 -18.07 -37.50
CA HIS A 435 -16.26 -19.53 -37.57
C HIS A 435 -15.80 -20.01 -38.91
N LEU A 436 -16.26 -19.40 -40.02
CA LEU A 436 -15.79 -19.71 -41.35
C LEU A 436 -14.34 -19.27 -41.60
N ARG A 437 -13.96 -18.07 -41.10
CA ARG A 437 -12.57 -17.60 -41.18
C ARG A 437 -11.64 -18.54 -40.39
N MET A 438 -12.02 -18.89 -39.17
CA MET A 438 -11.24 -19.80 -38.31
C MET A 438 -11.10 -21.20 -38.91
N ALA A 439 -12.13 -21.77 -39.52
CA ALA A 439 -12.06 -23.03 -40.24
C ALA A 439 -10.99 -22.98 -41.35
N GLY A 440 -10.95 -21.90 -42.12
CA GLY A 440 -9.95 -21.70 -43.17
C GLY A 440 -8.51 -21.55 -42.63
N ILE A 441 -8.34 -20.92 -41.47
CA ILE A 441 -7.04 -20.80 -40.79
C ILE A 441 -6.56 -22.18 -40.33
N HIS A 442 -7.42 -22.95 -39.66
CA HIS A 442 -7.10 -24.29 -39.20
C HIS A 442 -6.74 -25.25 -40.34
N GLU A 443 -7.45 -25.16 -41.46
CA GLU A 443 -7.12 -25.95 -42.64
C GLU A 443 -5.73 -25.60 -43.20
N ARG A 444 -5.37 -24.32 -43.27
CA ARG A 444 -4.05 -23.86 -43.74
C ARG A 444 -2.95 -24.34 -42.79
N LYS A 445 -3.11 -24.18 -41.48
CA LYS A 445 -2.15 -24.67 -40.46
C LYS A 445 -1.99 -26.19 -40.53
N ALA A 446 -3.08 -26.93 -40.71
CA ALA A 446 -3.03 -28.39 -40.87
C ALA A 446 -2.30 -28.83 -42.14
N ALA A 447 -2.46 -28.09 -43.25
CA ALA A 447 -1.74 -28.34 -44.51
C ALA A 447 -0.25 -28.06 -44.37
N GLU A 448 0.12 -26.98 -43.68
CA GLU A 448 1.53 -26.63 -43.36
C GLU A 448 2.19 -27.69 -42.49
N HIS A 449 1.53 -28.13 -41.43
CA HIS A 449 2.07 -29.22 -40.57
C HIS A 449 2.21 -30.51 -41.33
N ARG A 450 1.30 -30.87 -42.23
CA ARG A 450 1.45 -32.05 -43.11
C ARG A 450 2.67 -31.89 -43.99
N ARG A 451 2.86 -30.74 -44.64
CA ARG A 451 4.05 -30.48 -45.47
C ARG A 451 5.36 -30.56 -44.67
N LEU A 452 5.38 -29.97 -43.45
CA LEU A 452 6.56 -30.09 -42.58
C LEU A 452 6.83 -31.53 -42.16
N ALA A 453 5.80 -32.31 -41.90
CA ALA A 453 5.95 -33.72 -41.55
C ALA A 453 6.54 -34.54 -42.72
N GLU A 454 6.05 -34.29 -43.96
CA GLU A 454 6.56 -34.90 -45.19
C GLU A 454 8.04 -34.54 -45.43
N LEU A 455 8.41 -33.22 -45.27
CA LEU A 455 9.79 -32.77 -45.37
C LEU A 455 10.72 -33.44 -44.36
N LYS A 456 10.28 -33.50 -43.09
CA LYS A 456 11.06 -34.18 -42.03
C LYS A 456 11.16 -35.67 -42.25
N ALA A 457 10.13 -36.32 -42.82
CA ALA A 457 10.16 -37.73 -43.19
C ALA A 457 11.15 -37.95 -44.34
N ALA A 458 11.13 -37.12 -45.38
CA ALA A 458 12.04 -37.17 -46.51
C ALA A 458 13.51 -36.97 -46.06
N GLN A 459 13.77 -36.04 -45.14
CA GLN A 459 15.09 -35.82 -44.55
C GLN A 459 15.56 -37.04 -43.74
N ARG A 460 14.68 -37.70 -43.02
CA ARG A 460 15.04 -38.93 -42.21
C ARG A 460 15.36 -40.10 -43.11
N HIS A 461 14.76 -40.18 -44.28
CA HIS A 461 15.00 -41.28 -45.24
C HIS A 461 16.10 -40.99 -46.27
N GLY A 462 16.82 -39.86 -46.14
CA GLY A 462 17.92 -39.52 -47.07
C GLY A 462 17.49 -39.19 -48.50
N LEU A 463 16.20 -38.87 -48.73
CA LEU A 463 15.63 -38.64 -50.05
C LEU A 463 15.50 -37.14 -50.41
N ALA A 464 15.92 -36.21 -49.54
CA ALA A 464 15.90 -34.79 -49.81
C ALA A 464 17.28 -34.30 -50.20
N GLU A 465 17.53 -34.09 -51.48
CA GLU A 465 18.63 -33.27 -51.95
C GLU A 465 18.45 -31.81 -51.45
N VAL A 466 19.46 -31.32 -50.78
CA VAL A 466 19.57 -29.89 -50.45
C VAL A 466 19.67 -29.15 -51.78
N PRO A 467 18.81 -28.16 -52.13
CA PRO A 467 19.05 -27.32 -53.29
C PRO A 467 20.37 -26.60 -53.09
N GLY A 468 21.34 -26.98 -53.94
CA GLY A 468 22.70 -26.46 -53.89
C GLY A 468 22.70 -24.94 -54.00
N GLY A 469 23.45 -24.28 -53.10
CA GLY A 469 23.79 -22.87 -53.22
C GLY A 469 24.41 -22.63 -54.60
N ALA A 470 23.81 -21.71 -55.35
CA ALA A 470 24.41 -21.16 -56.55
C ALA A 470 25.76 -20.53 -56.19
N GLY A 471 26.83 -21.09 -56.79
CA GLY A 471 28.16 -20.57 -56.62
C GLY A 471 28.21 -19.15 -57.15
N GLU A 472 28.70 -18.23 -56.38
CA GLU A 472 29.22 -16.93 -56.83
C GLU A 472 30.51 -17.22 -57.64
N ASP A 473 30.37 -17.13 -58.96
CA ASP A 473 31.49 -16.94 -59.85
C ASP A 473 32.13 -15.56 -59.62
N THR A 474 33.27 -15.58 -58.99
CA THR A 474 34.20 -14.46 -59.01
C THR A 474 35.04 -14.52 -60.26
N ASP A 475 34.63 -13.76 -61.27
CA ASP A 475 35.52 -13.35 -62.32
C ASP A 475 35.58 -11.81 -62.40
N GLY A 476 36.70 -11.27 -61.94
CA GLY A 476 37.11 -9.91 -62.26
C GLY A 476 37.96 -9.88 -63.49
N PRO A 477 37.98 -8.76 -64.27
CA PRO A 477 39.12 -8.44 -65.08
C PRO A 477 39.69 -7.08 -64.75
N ALA A 478 41.04 -7.03 -64.82
CA ALA A 478 41.97 -5.94 -65.20
C ALA A 478 41.70 -4.52 -64.67
#